data_06a636cc2e3692a8f7af2c82c4f4d51b
#
_entry.id   06a636cc2e3692a8f7af2c82c4f4d51b
#
_cell.length_a   1.000
_cell.length_b   1.000
_cell.length_c   1.000
_cell.angle_alpha   90.00
_cell.angle_beta   90.00
_cell.angle_gamma   90.00
#
_symmetry.space_group_name_H-M   'P 1'
#
loop_
_entity.id
_entity.type
_entity.pdbx_description
1 polymer ?
#
loop_
_entity_poly.entity_id
_entity_poly.type
_entity_poly.pdbx_seq_one_letter_code
_entity_poly.pdbx_strand_id
1 'polypeptide(L)'
;MQRYAPELHPRCRRELKPTNGSWRVEETYICQGGSWRYLYRAVDSTGATIDFWFSAERDAAAAKQFFQRALQAPGHPRPRVITVDGNPSYPKVIAELKQERKLGRRCRCRTCPYLNNVVEQDHRGIKRRVNASQGFRSFDGAWRTIQGYEVLHMIRKGQVRWLPKGDVLGQIQFIREILGLKAE
;
A
#
# COMPACT_ATOMS: atom_id res chain seq x y z
N MET A 1 16.46 -2.35 -9.06
CA MET A 1 15.21 -2.02 -8.36
C MET A 1 15.23 -0.60 -7.78
N GLN A 2 16.14 -0.22 -6.89
CA GLN A 2 16.17 1.10 -6.22
C GLN A 2 16.21 2.30 -7.18
N ARG A 3 16.89 2.20 -8.32
CA ARG A 3 17.00 3.26 -9.32
C ARG A 3 15.69 3.56 -10.05
N TYR A 4 14.93 2.51 -10.41
CA TYR A 4 13.75 2.62 -11.27
C TYR A 4 12.42 2.62 -10.51
N ALA A 5 12.40 2.12 -9.28
CA ALA A 5 11.17 1.99 -8.50
C ALA A 5 10.42 3.32 -8.28
N PRO A 6 11.09 4.47 -8.02
CA PRO A 6 10.41 5.76 -7.88
C PRO A 6 9.69 6.22 -9.14
N GLU A 7 10.17 5.83 -10.33
CA GLU A 7 9.52 6.14 -11.61
C GLU A 7 8.41 5.14 -11.94
N LEU A 8 8.63 3.86 -11.66
CA LEU A 8 7.65 2.80 -11.91
C LEU A 8 6.36 2.98 -11.12
N HIS A 9 6.48 3.41 -9.86
CA HIS A 9 5.33 3.52 -8.97
C HIS A 9 4.26 4.50 -9.49
N PRO A 10 4.55 5.77 -9.82
CA PRO A 10 3.54 6.69 -10.34
C PRO A 10 3.02 6.28 -11.72
N ARG A 11 3.85 5.67 -12.57
CA ARG A 11 3.43 5.18 -13.90
C ARG A 11 2.46 4.01 -13.77
N CYS A 12 2.80 3.01 -12.96
CA CYS A 12 1.94 1.87 -12.70
C CYS A 12 0.58 2.28 -12.10
N ARG A 13 0.57 3.26 -11.18
CA ARG A 13 -0.66 3.72 -10.52
C ARG A 13 -1.73 4.24 -11.49
N ARG A 14 -1.35 4.82 -12.61
CA ARG A 14 -2.27 5.33 -13.62
C ARG A 14 -3.06 4.22 -14.31
N GLU A 15 -2.52 3.02 -14.32
CA GLU A 15 -3.04 1.86 -15.03
C GLU A 15 -3.79 0.87 -14.11
N LEU A 16 -3.93 1.20 -12.83
CA LEU A 16 -4.61 0.31 -11.89
C LEU A 16 -6.14 0.34 -12.05
N LYS A 17 -6.76 -0.80 -11.78
CA LYS A 17 -8.20 -0.92 -11.60
C LYS A 17 -8.64 -0.10 -10.39
N PRO A 18 -9.82 0.51 -10.42
CA PRO A 18 -10.38 1.14 -9.22
C PRO A 18 -10.60 0.10 -8.12
N THR A 19 -10.34 0.49 -6.87
CA THR A 19 -10.64 -0.34 -5.70
C THR A 19 -12.08 -0.14 -5.25
N ASN A 20 -12.53 -0.94 -4.28
CA ASN A 20 -13.84 -0.73 -3.68
C ASN A 20 -13.75 0.12 -2.39
N GLY A 21 -14.91 0.56 -1.89
CA GLY A 21 -15.00 1.43 -0.71
C GLY A 21 -14.94 0.70 0.64
N SER A 22 -14.46 -0.54 0.69
CA SER A 22 -14.27 -1.30 1.95
C SER A 22 -12.79 -1.52 2.19
N TRP A 23 -12.21 -0.66 3.00
CA TRP A 23 -10.76 -0.64 3.25
C TRP A 23 -10.36 -1.53 4.43
N ARG A 24 -9.18 -2.10 4.34
CA ARG A 24 -8.46 -2.80 5.40
C ARG A 24 -7.13 -2.10 5.60
N VAL A 25 -6.88 -1.63 6.81
CA VAL A 25 -5.69 -0.84 7.14
C VAL A 25 -4.94 -1.50 8.28
N GLU A 26 -3.64 -1.64 8.10
CA GLU A 26 -2.73 -2.20 9.08
C GLU A 26 -1.31 -1.67 8.85
N GLU A 27 -0.48 -1.70 9.89
CA GLU A 27 0.94 -1.47 9.75
C GLU A 27 1.75 -2.74 10.02
N THR A 28 2.92 -2.84 9.40
CA THR A 28 3.87 -3.90 9.65
C THR A 28 5.27 -3.36 9.91
N TYR A 29 6.06 -4.10 10.66
CA TYR A 29 7.42 -3.73 11.06
C TYR A 29 8.42 -4.11 9.98
N ILE A 30 9.39 -3.20 9.75
CA ILE A 30 10.52 -3.40 8.84
C ILE A 30 11.79 -2.98 9.56
N CYS A 31 12.80 -3.86 9.60
CA CYS A 31 14.09 -3.54 10.18
C CYS A 31 14.91 -2.69 9.19
N GLN A 32 15.41 -1.55 9.64
CA GLN A 32 16.27 -0.66 8.89
C GLN A 32 17.41 -0.15 9.77
N GLY A 33 18.66 -0.53 9.47
CA GLY A 33 19.83 -0.13 10.24
C GLY A 33 19.76 -0.47 11.73
N GLY A 34 19.21 -1.62 12.09
CA GLY A 34 19.00 -2.04 13.48
C GLY A 34 17.80 -1.39 14.19
N SER A 35 17.07 -0.50 13.51
CA SER A 35 15.88 0.16 14.06
C SER A 35 14.61 -0.32 13.38
N TRP A 36 13.52 -0.38 14.15
CA TRP A 36 12.21 -0.70 13.61
C TRP A 36 11.59 0.50 12.92
N ARG A 37 11.07 0.29 11.72
CA ARG A 37 10.30 1.22 10.92
C ARG A 37 8.95 0.61 10.60
N TYR A 38 8.02 1.39 10.11
CA TYR A 38 6.63 1.01 9.98
C TYR A 38 6.15 1.20 8.55
N LEU A 39 5.65 0.12 7.95
CA LEU A 39 5.00 0.16 6.66
C LEU A 39 3.49 0.11 6.86
N TYR A 40 2.85 1.26 6.74
CA TYR A 40 1.39 1.38 6.70
C TYR A 40 0.89 0.92 5.33
N ARG A 41 -0.19 0.18 5.32
CA ARG A 41 -0.81 -0.29 4.08
C ARG A 41 -2.32 -0.26 4.18
N ALA A 42 -2.96 0.11 3.05
CA ALA A 42 -4.39 -0.01 2.84
C ALA A 42 -4.64 -0.89 1.62
N VAL A 43 -5.49 -1.89 1.80
CA VAL A 43 -6.03 -2.70 0.71
C VAL A 43 -7.55 -2.69 0.78
N ASP A 44 -8.21 -2.98 -0.31
CA ASP A 44 -9.67 -3.15 -0.30
C ASP A 44 -10.06 -4.57 0.14
N SER A 45 -11.36 -4.85 0.20
CA SER A 45 -11.86 -6.16 0.63
C SER A 45 -11.51 -7.30 -0.32
N THR A 46 -11.05 -7.03 -1.53
CA THR A 46 -10.56 -8.03 -2.51
C THR A 46 -9.04 -8.19 -2.45
N GLY A 47 -8.34 -7.39 -1.63
CA GLY A 47 -6.89 -7.37 -1.52
C GLY A 47 -6.20 -6.44 -2.52
N ALA A 48 -6.95 -5.64 -3.29
CA ALA A 48 -6.34 -4.64 -4.17
C ALA A 48 -5.70 -3.51 -3.35
N THR A 49 -4.45 -3.17 -3.64
CA THR A 49 -3.71 -2.12 -2.94
C THR A 49 -4.32 -0.75 -3.24
N ILE A 50 -4.63 -0.02 -2.18
CA ILE A 50 -5.08 1.37 -2.21
C ILE A 50 -3.87 2.29 -2.11
N ASP A 51 -3.13 2.18 -1.00
CA ASP A 51 -1.88 2.91 -0.81
C ASP A 51 -1.00 2.23 0.24
N PHE A 52 0.26 2.66 0.29
CA PHE A 52 1.24 2.26 1.28
C PHE A 52 2.16 3.43 1.62
N TRP A 53 2.66 3.44 2.86
CA TRP A 53 3.49 4.50 3.38
C TRP A 53 4.54 3.96 4.34
N PHE A 54 5.80 4.31 4.13
CA PHE A 54 6.91 3.92 5.00
C PHE A 54 7.23 5.07 5.95
N SER A 55 7.15 4.81 7.25
CA SER A 55 7.35 5.81 8.30
C SER A 55 8.43 5.40 9.28
N ALA A 56 9.12 6.40 9.83
CA ALA A 56 10.02 6.20 10.95
C ALA A 56 9.23 5.97 12.26
N GLU A 57 8.03 6.54 12.35
CA GLU A 57 7.23 6.58 13.56
C GLU A 57 5.96 5.73 13.44
N ARG A 58 5.48 5.24 14.62
CA ARG A 58 4.21 4.52 14.79
C ARG A 58 3.31 5.28 15.76
N ASP A 59 2.85 6.42 15.33
CA ASP A 59 2.01 7.28 16.14
C ASP A 59 0.75 7.75 15.38
N ALA A 60 -0.08 8.54 16.05
CA ALA A 60 -1.29 9.10 15.46
C ALA A 60 -0.97 10.06 14.29
N ALA A 61 0.15 10.77 14.35
CA ALA A 61 0.55 11.70 13.29
C ALA A 61 0.92 10.96 12.01
N ALA A 62 1.74 9.90 12.11
CA ALA A 62 2.08 9.04 11.00
C ALA A 62 0.85 8.34 10.40
N ALA A 63 -0.04 7.82 11.23
CA ALA A 63 -1.31 7.24 10.79
C ALA A 63 -2.17 8.27 10.06
N LYS A 64 -2.25 9.51 10.54
CA LYS A 64 -3.01 10.59 9.91
C LYS A 64 -2.45 10.97 8.55
N GLN A 65 -1.12 11.11 8.44
CA GLN A 65 -0.44 11.35 7.17
C GLN A 65 -0.73 10.24 6.16
N PHE A 66 -0.65 8.99 6.59
CA PHE A 66 -0.97 7.84 5.75
C PHE A 66 -2.43 7.91 5.24
N PHE A 67 -3.40 8.12 6.11
CA PHE A 67 -4.80 8.24 5.69
C PHE A 67 -5.05 9.40 4.73
N GLN A 68 -4.47 10.58 5.01
CA GLN A 68 -4.60 11.74 4.12
C GLN A 68 -4.07 11.44 2.73
N ARG A 69 -2.92 10.77 2.65
CA ARG A 69 -2.32 10.33 1.40
C ARG A 69 -3.20 9.30 0.67
N ALA A 70 -3.68 8.27 1.37
CA ALA A 70 -4.52 7.23 0.80
C ALA A 70 -5.87 7.79 0.27
N LEU A 71 -6.43 8.78 0.97
CA LEU A 71 -7.67 9.45 0.56
C LEU A 71 -7.49 10.35 -0.68
N GLN A 72 -6.27 10.82 -0.94
CA GLN A 72 -5.92 11.63 -2.11
C GLN A 72 -5.47 10.78 -3.30
N ALA A 73 -5.20 9.49 -3.09
CA ALA A 73 -4.75 8.60 -4.16
C ALA A 73 -5.80 8.53 -5.27
N PRO A 74 -5.42 8.75 -6.54
CA PRO A 74 -6.36 8.75 -7.65
C PRO A 74 -6.90 7.34 -7.94
N GLY A 75 -8.10 7.27 -8.51
CA GLY A 75 -8.70 6.01 -8.97
C GLY A 75 -9.35 5.18 -7.85
N HIS A 76 -9.48 5.71 -6.63
CA HIS A 76 -10.11 5.02 -5.52
C HIS A 76 -11.36 5.75 -5.04
N PRO A 77 -12.49 5.04 -4.81
CA PRO A 77 -13.68 5.65 -4.22
C PRO A 77 -13.41 5.99 -2.75
N ARG A 78 -14.08 7.01 -2.25
CA ARG A 78 -14.03 7.31 -0.82
C ARG A 78 -14.53 6.12 0.00
N PRO A 79 -13.84 5.75 1.09
CA PRO A 79 -14.22 4.56 1.85
C PRO A 79 -15.57 4.73 2.55
N ARG A 80 -16.40 3.69 2.45
CA ARG A 80 -17.64 3.56 3.24
C ARG A 80 -17.37 2.93 4.61
N VAL A 81 -16.36 2.07 4.67
CA VAL A 81 -15.90 1.41 5.89
C VAL A 81 -14.37 1.27 5.85
N ILE A 82 -13.75 1.55 6.98
CA ILE A 82 -12.33 1.30 7.22
C ILE A 82 -12.24 0.31 8.36
N THR A 83 -11.70 -0.87 8.08
CA THR A 83 -11.42 -1.89 9.09
C THR A 83 -9.96 -1.77 9.49
N VAL A 84 -9.73 -1.73 10.79
CA VAL A 84 -8.41 -1.59 11.41
C VAL A 84 -8.19 -2.70 12.42
N ASP A 85 -6.94 -2.91 12.80
CA ASP A 85 -6.58 -3.75 13.93
C ASP A 85 -6.94 -3.09 15.30
N GLY A 86 -6.46 -3.65 16.37
CA GLY A 86 -6.69 -3.12 17.72
C GLY A 86 -5.89 -1.86 18.10
N ASN A 87 -5.12 -1.26 17.18
CA ASN A 87 -4.33 -0.07 17.46
C ASN A 87 -5.25 1.14 17.76
N PRO A 88 -5.21 1.72 18.98
CA PRO A 88 -6.11 2.79 19.39
C PRO A 88 -5.91 4.11 18.65
N SER A 89 -4.79 4.30 17.95
CA SER A 89 -4.53 5.50 17.16
C SER A 89 -5.47 5.63 15.96
N TYR A 90 -5.87 4.52 15.33
CA TYR A 90 -6.70 4.57 14.13
C TYR A 90 -8.11 5.14 14.36
N PRO A 91 -8.89 4.69 15.36
CA PRO A 91 -10.20 5.28 15.61
C PRO A 91 -10.15 6.79 15.88
N LYS A 92 -9.14 7.25 16.63
CA LYS A 92 -8.93 8.68 16.91
C LYS A 92 -8.69 9.47 15.63
N VAL A 93 -7.73 9.02 14.82
CA VAL A 93 -7.38 9.65 13.53
C VAL A 93 -8.57 9.67 12.58
N ILE A 94 -9.33 8.58 12.49
CA ILE A 94 -10.54 8.52 11.64
C ILE A 94 -11.59 9.51 12.12
N ALA A 95 -11.78 9.69 13.43
CA ALA A 95 -12.69 10.68 13.99
C ALA A 95 -12.25 12.13 13.64
N GLU A 96 -10.97 12.44 13.80
CA GLU A 96 -10.40 13.74 13.42
C GLU A 96 -10.59 14.04 11.92
N LEU A 97 -10.30 13.08 11.04
CA LEU A 97 -10.46 13.24 9.60
C LEU A 97 -11.93 13.47 9.18
N LYS A 98 -12.89 12.93 9.93
CA LYS A 98 -14.32 13.23 9.75
C LYS A 98 -14.66 14.64 10.19
N GLN A 99 -14.13 15.11 11.32
CA GLN A 99 -14.29 16.49 11.80
C GLN A 99 -13.71 17.48 10.80
N GLU A 100 -12.54 17.18 10.25
CA GLU A 100 -11.88 18.00 9.22
C GLU A 100 -12.55 17.89 7.83
N ARG A 101 -13.64 17.14 7.69
CA ARG A 101 -14.36 16.88 6.43
C ARG A 101 -13.51 16.23 5.31
N LYS A 102 -12.34 15.69 5.67
CA LYS A 102 -11.47 14.94 4.75
C LYS A 102 -12.00 13.53 4.49
N LEU A 103 -12.72 12.98 5.47
CA LEU A 103 -13.38 11.67 5.37
C LEU A 103 -14.90 11.86 5.48
N GLY A 104 -15.65 11.05 4.73
CA GLY A 104 -17.11 11.11 4.74
C GLY A 104 -17.70 10.83 6.13
N ARG A 105 -18.66 11.65 6.59
CA ARG A 105 -19.30 11.48 7.92
C ARG A 105 -19.89 10.09 8.13
N ARG A 106 -20.41 9.45 7.07
CA ARG A 106 -21.02 8.12 7.10
C ARG A 106 -19.99 6.97 7.02
N CYS A 107 -18.68 7.26 6.84
CA CYS A 107 -17.67 6.23 6.84
C CYS A 107 -17.62 5.55 8.22
N ARG A 108 -17.71 4.21 8.23
CA ARG A 108 -17.66 3.44 9.48
C ARG A 108 -16.21 3.07 9.80
N CYS A 109 -15.77 3.27 11.04
CA CYS A 109 -14.59 2.64 11.57
C CYS A 109 -14.98 1.31 12.20
N ARG A 110 -14.31 0.23 11.84
CA ARG A 110 -14.53 -1.11 12.39
C ARG A 110 -13.21 -1.64 12.93
N THR A 111 -13.16 -1.91 14.22
CA THR A 111 -12.05 -2.64 14.83
C THR A 111 -12.40 -4.12 14.80
N CYS A 112 -11.76 -4.87 13.92
CA CYS A 112 -12.02 -6.30 13.77
C CYS A 112 -10.79 -7.02 13.21
N PRO A 113 -9.99 -7.68 14.09
CA PRO A 113 -8.77 -8.37 13.66
C PRO A 113 -9.01 -9.40 12.56
N TYR A 114 -10.06 -10.21 12.67
CA TYR A 114 -10.36 -11.28 11.70
C TYR A 114 -10.58 -10.78 10.27
N LEU A 115 -11.07 -9.56 10.09
CA LEU A 115 -11.28 -8.98 8.76
C LEU A 115 -9.99 -8.40 8.18
N ASN A 116 -8.92 -8.32 8.95
CA ASN A 116 -7.60 -7.87 8.49
C ASN A 116 -6.73 -8.99 7.94
N ASN A 117 -7.17 -10.27 7.99
CA ASN A 117 -6.44 -11.39 7.40
C ASN A 117 -6.04 -11.16 5.93
N VAL A 118 -6.85 -10.40 5.17
CA VAL A 118 -6.56 -10.06 3.77
C VAL A 118 -5.31 -9.19 3.68
N VAL A 119 -5.20 -8.14 4.51
CA VAL A 119 -4.02 -7.26 4.51
C VAL A 119 -2.81 -7.94 5.15
N GLU A 120 -3.02 -8.80 6.15
CA GLU A 120 -1.94 -9.61 6.73
C GLU A 120 -1.33 -10.57 5.72
N GLN A 121 -2.16 -11.26 4.91
CA GLN A 121 -1.67 -12.12 3.83
C GLN A 121 -0.90 -11.31 2.78
N ASP A 122 -1.38 -10.12 2.47
CA ASP A 122 -0.73 -9.20 1.55
C ASP A 122 0.63 -8.73 2.11
N HIS A 123 0.75 -8.50 3.43
CA HIS A 123 2.01 -8.20 4.12
C HIS A 123 3.04 -9.33 4.02
N ARG A 124 2.62 -10.59 4.04
CA ARG A 124 3.56 -11.74 3.94
C ARG A 124 4.40 -11.69 2.68
N GLY A 125 3.82 -11.24 1.55
CA GLY A 125 4.53 -11.09 0.28
C GLY A 125 5.67 -10.06 0.37
N ILE A 126 5.44 -8.95 1.05
CA ILE A 126 6.43 -7.89 1.26
C ILE A 126 7.47 -8.31 2.30
N LYS A 127 7.02 -8.83 3.46
CA LYS A 127 7.93 -9.30 4.53
C LYS A 127 8.93 -10.34 4.02
N ARG A 128 8.48 -11.30 3.20
CA ARG A 128 9.38 -12.32 2.64
C ARG A 128 10.50 -11.69 1.83
N ARG A 129 10.22 -10.66 1.05
CA ARG A 129 11.23 -9.97 0.22
C ARG A 129 12.14 -9.09 1.05
N VAL A 130 11.61 -8.39 2.03
CA VAL A 130 12.38 -7.58 2.97
C VAL A 130 13.36 -8.44 3.77
N ASN A 131 12.89 -9.58 4.28
CA ASN A 131 13.73 -10.52 5.02
C ASN A 131 14.84 -11.12 4.12
N ALA A 132 14.51 -11.46 2.87
CA ALA A 132 15.48 -11.95 1.91
C ALA A 132 16.57 -10.91 1.54
N SER A 133 16.28 -9.62 1.68
CA SER A 133 17.26 -8.54 1.45
C SER A 133 18.15 -8.25 2.68
N GLN A 134 18.06 -9.05 3.74
CA GLN A 134 18.82 -8.91 5.00
C GLN A 134 18.69 -7.53 5.66
N GLY A 135 17.54 -6.86 5.46
CA GLY A 135 17.28 -5.53 5.98
C GLY A 135 17.79 -4.41 5.08
N PHE A 136 17.64 -3.19 5.55
CA PHE A 136 18.00 -1.99 4.80
C PHE A 136 19.01 -1.15 5.59
N ARG A 137 20.00 -0.56 4.90
CA ARG A 137 20.99 0.31 5.54
C ARG A 137 20.47 1.74 5.73
N SER A 138 19.68 2.26 4.78
CA SER A 138 19.16 3.62 4.82
C SER A 138 17.64 3.65 4.63
N PHE A 139 16.99 4.70 5.13
CA PHE A 139 15.54 4.91 4.99
C PHE A 139 15.16 5.08 3.51
N ASP A 140 15.87 5.91 2.76
CA ASP A 140 15.59 6.12 1.34
C ASP A 140 15.80 4.86 0.51
N GLY A 141 16.84 4.08 0.80
CA GLY A 141 17.07 2.79 0.16
C GLY A 141 15.95 1.80 0.44
N ALA A 142 15.47 1.76 1.69
CA ALA A 142 14.31 0.97 2.09
C ALA A 142 13.06 1.41 1.32
N TRP A 143 12.76 2.71 1.35
CA TRP A 143 11.57 3.27 0.70
C TRP A 143 11.55 2.97 -0.82
N ARG A 144 12.63 3.25 -1.52
CA ARG A 144 12.75 2.95 -2.96
C ARG A 144 12.55 1.47 -3.26
N THR A 145 13.14 0.59 -2.45
CA THR A 145 13.00 -0.85 -2.62
C THR A 145 11.58 -1.32 -2.37
N ILE A 146 10.94 -0.82 -1.31
CA ILE A 146 9.54 -1.14 -0.97
C ILE A 146 8.62 -0.66 -2.10
N GLN A 147 8.79 0.54 -2.63
CA GLN A 147 8.02 1.00 -3.80
C GLN A 147 8.09 0.02 -4.96
N GLY A 148 9.30 -0.48 -5.28
CA GLY A 148 9.46 -1.49 -6.34
C GLY A 148 8.76 -2.82 -6.02
N TYR A 149 8.85 -3.28 -4.78
CA TYR A 149 8.16 -4.51 -4.36
C TYR A 149 6.64 -4.38 -4.43
N GLU A 150 6.10 -3.23 -4.01
CA GLU A 150 4.67 -2.95 -4.07
C GLU A 150 4.16 -2.88 -5.51
N VAL A 151 4.90 -2.23 -6.42
CA VAL A 151 4.55 -2.20 -7.85
C VAL A 151 4.49 -3.62 -8.42
N LEU A 152 5.53 -4.41 -8.21
CA LEU A 152 5.53 -5.80 -8.68
C LEU A 152 4.43 -6.64 -8.04
N HIS A 153 4.08 -6.34 -6.80
CA HIS A 153 3.01 -7.02 -6.10
C HIS A 153 1.64 -6.67 -6.69
N MET A 154 1.36 -5.40 -6.97
CA MET A 154 0.14 -4.95 -7.65
C MET A 154 -0.02 -5.58 -9.04
N ILE A 155 1.06 -5.63 -9.83
CA ILE A 155 1.07 -6.27 -11.15
C ILE A 155 0.74 -7.76 -11.03
N ARG A 156 1.44 -8.49 -10.15
CA ARG A 156 1.28 -9.94 -9.98
C ARG A 156 -0.09 -10.37 -9.51
N LYS A 157 -0.76 -9.55 -8.71
CA LYS A 157 -2.13 -9.83 -8.26
C LYS A 157 -3.22 -9.40 -9.25
N GLY A 158 -2.81 -8.92 -10.44
CA GLY A 158 -3.72 -8.57 -11.53
C GLY A 158 -4.49 -7.27 -11.30
N GLN A 159 -3.88 -6.31 -10.59
CA GLN A 159 -4.50 -5.02 -10.31
C GLN A 159 -4.40 -4.03 -11.48
N VAL A 160 -3.58 -4.29 -12.49
CA VAL A 160 -3.54 -3.53 -13.74
C VAL A 160 -4.77 -3.83 -14.58
N ARG A 161 -5.36 -2.83 -15.24
CA ARG A 161 -6.69 -2.88 -15.88
C ARG A 161 -6.86 -4.03 -16.87
N TRP A 162 -5.95 -4.22 -17.81
CA TRP A 162 -6.02 -5.21 -18.88
C TRP A 162 -5.11 -6.42 -18.67
N LEU A 163 -4.47 -6.50 -17.49
CA LEU A 163 -3.48 -7.51 -17.21
C LEU A 163 -4.03 -8.51 -16.16
N PRO A 164 -4.40 -9.72 -16.57
CA PRO A 164 -4.91 -10.70 -15.62
C PRO A 164 -3.82 -11.25 -14.70
N LYS A 165 -4.24 -11.72 -13.53
CA LYS A 165 -3.35 -12.47 -12.64
C LYS A 165 -2.85 -13.73 -13.34
N GLY A 166 -1.53 -13.96 -13.31
CA GLY A 166 -0.92 -15.16 -13.90
C GLY A 166 -0.44 -15.00 -15.35
N ASP A 167 -0.80 -13.92 -16.03
CA ASP A 167 -0.25 -13.60 -17.35
C ASP A 167 1.19 -13.05 -17.22
N VAL A 168 2.16 -13.96 -17.14
CA VAL A 168 3.56 -13.60 -16.93
C VAL A 168 4.14 -12.82 -18.11
N LEU A 169 3.80 -13.19 -19.33
CA LEU A 169 4.31 -12.51 -20.54
C LEU A 169 3.76 -11.09 -20.63
N GLY A 170 2.45 -10.91 -20.44
CA GLY A 170 1.84 -9.59 -20.39
C GLY A 170 2.39 -8.73 -19.25
N GLN A 171 2.71 -9.32 -18.08
CA GLN A 171 3.35 -8.62 -16.98
C GLN A 171 4.74 -8.09 -17.33
N ILE A 172 5.55 -8.91 -18.02
CA ILE A 172 6.89 -8.51 -18.50
C ILE A 172 6.75 -7.38 -19.52
N GLN A 173 5.86 -7.53 -20.50
CA GLN A 173 5.61 -6.52 -21.51
C GLN A 173 5.16 -5.19 -20.89
N PHE A 174 4.20 -5.22 -19.99
CA PHE A 174 3.73 -4.04 -19.26
C PHE A 174 4.87 -3.33 -18.51
N ILE A 175 5.75 -4.09 -17.82
CA ILE A 175 6.90 -3.52 -17.12
C ILE A 175 7.87 -2.85 -18.13
N ARG A 176 8.12 -3.47 -19.29
CA ARG A 176 8.95 -2.88 -20.35
C ARG A 176 8.34 -1.57 -20.86
N GLU A 177 7.05 -1.55 -21.11
CA GLU A 177 6.31 -0.37 -21.59
C GLU A 177 6.38 0.80 -20.59
N ILE A 178 6.07 0.56 -19.31
CA ILE A 178 6.13 1.62 -18.30
C ILE A 178 7.54 2.09 -17.97
N LEU A 179 8.57 1.30 -18.32
CA LEU A 179 9.98 1.72 -18.25
C LEU A 179 10.46 2.43 -19.52
N GLY A 180 9.66 2.43 -20.60
CA GLY A 180 10.04 2.98 -21.89
C GLY A 180 11.08 2.15 -22.63
N LEU A 181 11.17 0.84 -22.35
CA LEU A 181 12.06 -0.09 -23.03
C LEU A 181 11.39 -0.56 -24.32
N LYS A 182 12.04 -0.31 -25.47
CA LYS A 182 11.55 -0.81 -26.77
C LYS A 182 11.51 -2.35 -26.77
N ALA A 183 10.50 -2.93 -27.42
CA ALA A 183 10.54 -4.32 -27.82
C ALA A 183 11.61 -4.46 -28.92
N GLU A 184 12.57 -5.34 -28.72
CA GLU A 184 13.44 -5.82 -29.79
C GLU A 184 12.68 -6.82 -30.63
#